data_72876c5a9b3b373123c73f94d2827906
#
_entry.id   72876c5a9b3b373123c73f94d2827906
#
_cell.length_a   1.000
_cell.length_b   1.000
_cell.length_c   1.000
_cell.angle_alpha   90.00
_cell.angle_beta   90.00
_cell.angle_gamma   90.00
#
_symmetry.space_group_name_H-M   'P 1'
#
loop_
_entity.id
_entity.type
_entity.pdbx_description
1 polymer ?
#
loop_
_entity_poly.entity_id
_entity_poly.type
_entity_poly.pdbx_seq_one_letter_code
_entity_poly.pdbx_strand_id
1 'polypeptide(L)'
;AKEGENIIADGVNNDAVGINAFLPVLVDENRELLLVPGIYLVNDDITIDIPVTFQPGAIIKPRNGAQLTFNSEIRAGCYKIFDTEDDFYAEPEAKTSIKITGVNVRPEWFGATTISDVNAILNIADSSSAFRKVFRATTGDFKPINSTSYRSEFICKKIELSNGHYRMDKPTTHGFYKNGIFYKIDGGGYTGKGMGNSILVYTALQYEGNSFFDFSYGSWEMHELTGFKCTAYNPLEDDPYYARVGAIMLFGSTDSLITNEIWASGAKYIRNDPDGTRRGGVGIQFESLVDHSFCNLLIEHCINGIAFSSCISTGVNIKGFSNTISDFAFGNFIPEWPPVSEQTTSNIISISGLESKACGATPLFFGTNENNVVITGLLIDGRAEASLSTVTYQAIGISKSGGVHGSISGIAVNTNYGLIDDIGTGSAGSTGKTLYLNFVISGVYGSIGSEFSVINITNPQSRLNVILSLSNSSLPAMLSYSSYSTLSLSSLHVDGGTQDALIEVKSGNLIINSLDDSGSTYGKLAYVEDSVLIMPAIIISTNRNIIKGANGV
;
A
#
# COMPACT_ATOMS: atom_id res chain seq x y z
N ALA A 1 -24.25 32.42 -27.55
CA ALA A 1 -25.67 32.26 -27.86
C ALA A 1 -26.09 33.39 -28.76
N LYS A 2 -26.87 33.12 -29.81
CA LYS A 2 -27.49 34.19 -30.63
C LYS A 2 -28.57 34.88 -29.81
N GLU A 3 -28.64 36.21 -29.90
CA GLU A 3 -29.82 36.98 -29.43
C GLU A 3 -31.10 36.34 -29.93
N GLY A 4 -32.00 35.95 -29.03
CA GLY A 4 -33.30 35.36 -29.35
C GLY A 4 -33.54 33.95 -28.89
N GLU A 5 -32.54 33.27 -28.40
CA GLU A 5 -32.69 31.97 -27.74
C GLU A 5 -32.72 32.16 -26.23
N ASN A 6 -33.68 31.48 -25.54
CA ASN A 6 -33.97 31.65 -24.11
C ASN A 6 -32.86 31.08 -23.21
N ILE A 7 -31.59 31.47 -23.40
CA ILE A 7 -30.44 31.18 -22.57
C ILE A 7 -30.04 32.46 -21.86
N ILE A 8 -30.43 32.58 -20.59
CA ILE A 8 -30.29 33.81 -19.80
C ILE A 8 -29.07 33.72 -18.87
N ALA A 9 -28.73 32.51 -18.40
CA ALA A 9 -27.63 32.22 -17.49
C ALA A 9 -27.64 33.05 -16.18
N ASP A 10 -28.83 33.33 -15.64
CA ASP A 10 -29.05 34.11 -14.40
C ASP A 10 -29.20 33.23 -13.15
N GLY A 11 -29.25 31.93 -13.31
CA GLY A 11 -29.45 30.93 -12.23
C GLY A 11 -30.91 30.85 -11.72
N VAL A 12 -31.84 31.51 -12.36
CA VAL A 12 -33.27 31.55 -12.00
C VAL A 12 -34.15 30.98 -13.10
N ASN A 13 -33.91 31.40 -14.34
CA ASN A 13 -34.66 30.92 -15.49
C ASN A 13 -34.07 29.58 -16.01
N ASN A 14 -34.94 28.69 -16.49
CA ASN A 14 -34.54 27.41 -17.04
C ASN A 14 -33.89 27.58 -18.44
N ASP A 15 -32.60 27.36 -18.54
CA ASP A 15 -31.84 27.47 -19.76
C ASP A 15 -31.87 26.20 -20.62
N ALA A 16 -32.42 25.08 -20.12
CA ALA A 16 -32.40 23.78 -20.80
C ALA A 16 -33.06 23.83 -22.16
N VAL A 17 -34.19 24.54 -22.27
CA VAL A 17 -34.94 24.67 -23.54
C VAL A 17 -34.12 25.37 -24.61
N GLY A 18 -33.45 26.47 -24.23
CA GLY A 18 -32.56 27.20 -25.16
C GLY A 18 -31.33 26.38 -25.56
N ILE A 19 -30.72 25.70 -24.60
CA ILE A 19 -29.55 24.83 -24.88
C ILE A 19 -29.95 23.68 -25.82
N ASN A 20 -31.03 22.96 -25.54
CA ASN A 20 -31.54 21.86 -26.38
C ASN A 20 -31.91 22.31 -27.79
N ALA A 21 -32.46 23.52 -27.96
CA ALA A 21 -32.77 24.07 -29.27
C ALA A 21 -31.50 24.46 -30.08
N PHE A 22 -30.40 24.82 -29.37
CA PHE A 22 -29.19 25.28 -29.98
C PHE A 22 -28.23 24.14 -30.36
N LEU A 23 -28.21 23.03 -29.61
CA LEU A 23 -27.32 21.89 -29.86
C LEU A 23 -27.38 21.34 -31.30
N PRO A 24 -28.56 21.08 -31.91
CA PRO A 24 -28.62 20.59 -33.29
C PRO A 24 -27.97 21.54 -34.30
N VAL A 25 -28.12 22.83 -34.10
CA VAL A 25 -27.49 23.86 -34.99
C VAL A 25 -25.97 23.77 -34.91
N LEU A 26 -25.41 23.60 -33.70
CA LEU A 26 -23.97 23.46 -33.52
C LEU A 26 -23.43 22.16 -34.13
N VAL A 27 -24.19 21.05 -34.03
CA VAL A 27 -23.86 19.76 -34.67
C VAL A 27 -23.80 19.94 -36.21
N ASP A 28 -24.82 20.55 -36.81
CA ASP A 28 -24.90 20.76 -38.27
C ASP A 28 -23.77 21.69 -38.77
N GLU A 29 -23.39 22.66 -37.94
CA GLU A 29 -22.29 23.59 -38.27
C GLU A 29 -20.90 23.05 -37.87
N ASN A 30 -20.81 21.84 -37.30
CA ASN A 30 -19.58 21.24 -36.76
C ASN A 30 -18.81 22.18 -35.80
N ARG A 31 -19.53 22.73 -34.84
CA ARG A 31 -19.03 23.71 -33.87
C ARG A 31 -19.12 23.16 -32.44
N GLU A 32 -18.34 23.77 -31.54
CA GLU A 32 -18.41 23.51 -30.10
C GLU A 32 -19.43 24.40 -29.39
N LEU A 33 -19.91 23.96 -28.22
CA LEU A 33 -20.72 24.78 -27.33
C LEU A 33 -19.79 25.61 -26.42
N LEU A 34 -19.88 26.94 -26.52
CA LEU A 34 -19.16 27.87 -25.65
C LEU A 34 -20.10 28.41 -24.57
N LEU A 35 -19.80 28.11 -23.31
CA LEU A 35 -20.50 28.66 -22.15
C LEU A 35 -19.70 29.82 -21.56
N VAL A 36 -20.28 31.01 -21.63
CA VAL A 36 -19.72 32.25 -21.06
C VAL A 36 -20.05 32.40 -19.57
N PRO A 37 -19.38 33.30 -18.82
CA PRO A 37 -19.68 33.51 -17.40
C PRO A 37 -21.17 33.72 -17.12
N GLY A 38 -21.73 32.95 -16.18
CA GLY A 38 -23.13 32.95 -15.78
C GLY A 38 -23.53 31.62 -15.14
N ILE A 39 -24.71 31.56 -14.55
CA ILE A 39 -25.28 30.37 -13.90
C ILE A 39 -26.38 29.83 -14.80
N TYR A 40 -26.17 28.72 -15.44
CA TYR A 40 -27.08 28.03 -16.33
C TYR A 40 -27.97 27.08 -15.51
N LEU A 41 -29.19 27.46 -15.18
CA LEU A 41 -30.12 26.57 -14.51
C LEU A 41 -30.72 25.58 -15.51
N VAL A 42 -30.65 24.29 -15.19
CA VAL A 42 -31.13 23.21 -16.07
C VAL A 42 -32.14 22.36 -15.31
N ASN A 43 -33.38 22.35 -15.74
CA ASN A 43 -34.48 21.61 -15.12
C ASN A 43 -34.98 20.44 -15.98
N ASP A 44 -34.42 20.23 -17.16
CA ASP A 44 -34.76 19.15 -18.10
C ASP A 44 -33.50 18.42 -18.54
N ASP A 45 -33.65 17.17 -18.97
CA ASP A 45 -32.52 16.35 -19.42
C ASP A 45 -31.85 16.92 -20.68
N ILE A 46 -30.53 16.94 -20.71
CA ILE A 46 -29.72 17.40 -21.85
C ILE A 46 -28.64 16.36 -22.14
N THR A 47 -28.49 15.98 -23.42
CA THR A 47 -27.34 15.19 -23.89
C THR A 47 -26.50 16.05 -24.84
N ILE A 48 -25.19 16.11 -24.56
CA ILE A 48 -24.22 16.92 -25.29
C ILE A 48 -23.17 16.01 -25.92
N ASP A 49 -23.26 15.84 -27.24
CA ASP A 49 -22.39 14.97 -28.03
C ASP A 49 -21.28 15.73 -28.74
N ILE A 50 -21.20 17.05 -28.57
CA ILE A 50 -20.19 17.95 -29.13
C ILE A 50 -19.25 18.47 -28.04
N PRO A 51 -18.03 18.94 -28.39
CA PRO A 51 -17.13 19.57 -27.43
C PRO A 51 -17.76 20.78 -26.74
N VAL A 52 -17.49 20.93 -25.46
CA VAL A 52 -17.99 22.06 -24.65
C VAL A 52 -16.82 22.80 -24.02
N THR A 53 -16.77 24.11 -24.23
CA THR A 53 -15.80 24.99 -23.56
C THR A 53 -16.50 25.84 -22.50
N PHE A 54 -16.03 25.72 -21.25
CA PHE A 54 -16.46 26.57 -20.15
C PHE A 54 -15.46 27.71 -19.95
N GLN A 55 -15.95 28.95 -19.98
CA GLN A 55 -15.15 30.10 -19.53
C GLN A 55 -15.19 30.18 -17.99
N PRO A 56 -14.15 30.79 -17.35
CA PRO A 56 -14.18 31.03 -15.90
C PRO A 56 -15.45 31.77 -15.45
N GLY A 57 -16.17 31.20 -14.48
CA GLY A 57 -17.44 31.72 -14.01
C GLY A 57 -18.69 31.19 -14.73
N ALA A 58 -18.54 30.34 -15.75
CA ALA A 58 -19.65 29.60 -16.31
C ALA A 58 -19.96 28.37 -15.43
N ILE A 59 -21.16 28.29 -14.88
CA ILE A 59 -21.60 27.22 -13.96
C ILE A 59 -22.92 26.63 -14.45
N ILE A 60 -22.96 25.31 -14.66
CA ILE A 60 -24.20 24.59 -14.89
C ILE A 60 -24.76 24.10 -13.56
N LYS A 61 -26.04 24.32 -13.34
CA LYS A 61 -26.78 24.01 -12.12
C LYS A 61 -28.01 23.14 -12.44
N PRO A 62 -27.86 21.80 -12.49
CA PRO A 62 -29.02 20.90 -12.65
C PRO A 62 -29.90 20.93 -11.42
N ARG A 63 -31.21 20.91 -11.62
CA ARG A 63 -32.24 20.89 -10.57
C ARG A 63 -33.43 20.03 -11.02
N ASN A 64 -34.37 19.78 -10.11
CA ASN A 64 -35.62 19.06 -10.38
C ASN A 64 -35.41 17.65 -10.98
N GLY A 65 -34.30 16.99 -10.65
CA GLY A 65 -33.95 15.66 -11.19
C GLY A 65 -33.49 15.65 -12.64
N ALA A 66 -33.13 16.81 -13.20
CA ALA A 66 -32.57 16.91 -14.52
C ALA A 66 -31.18 16.23 -14.59
N GLN A 67 -30.90 15.58 -15.71
CA GLN A 67 -29.65 14.89 -15.97
C GLN A 67 -28.96 15.47 -17.21
N LEU A 68 -27.70 15.87 -17.07
CA LEU A 68 -26.86 16.28 -18.16
C LEU A 68 -25.82 15.19 -18.45
N THR A 69 -25.78 14.75 -19.69
CA THR A 69 -24.84 13.77 -20.17
C THR A 69 -23.86 14.42 -21.15
N PHE A 70 -22.56 14.33 -20.83
CA PHE A 70 -21.47 14.82 -21.68
C PHE A 70 -20.74 13.61 -22.30
N ASN A 71 -20.98 13.36 -23.59
CA ASN A 71 -20.36 12.25 -24.32
C ASN A 71 -19.11 12.70 -25.09
N SER A 72 -18.79 13.99 -25.08
CA SER A 72 -17.67 14.58 -25.79
C SER A 72 -16.70 15.31 -24.85
N GLU A 73 -15.72 15.98 -25.40
CA GLU A 73 -14.70 16.71 -24.66
C GLU A 73 -15.26 17.89 -23.87
N ILE A 74 -14.85 18.03 -22.62
CA ILE A 74 -15.06 19.23 -21.79
C ILE A 74 -13.75 19.98 -21.68
N ARG A 75 -13.73 21.22 -22.10
CA ARG A 75 -12.60 22.14 -22.00
C ARG A 75 -12.87 23.16 -20.89
N ALA A 76 -12.21 22.99 -19.76
CA ALA A 76 -12.28 23.90 -18.62
C ALA A 76 -10.97 23.92 -17.85
N GLY A 77 -10.69 25.01 -17.17
CA GLY A 77 -9.57 25.10 -16.23
C GLY A 77 -9.87 24.43 -14.87
N CYS A 78 -8.99 24.72 -13.90
CA CYS A 78 -9.14 24.23 -12.52
C CYS A 78 -10.07 25.17 -11.72
N TYR A 79 -11.34 25.23 -12.10
CA TYR A 79 -12.38 26.04 -11.43
C TYR A 79 -13.73 25.35 -11.52
N LYS A 80 -14.63 25.69 -10.60
CA LYS A 80 -15.97 25.11 -10.51
C LYS A 80 -16.77 25.42 -11.79
N ILE A 81 -17.35 24.37 -12.41
CA ILE A 81 -18.26 24.46 -13.57
C ILE A 81 -19.58 23.74 -13.33
N PHE A 82 -19.67 22.90 -12.28
CA PHE A 82 -20.90 22.20 -11.91
C PHE A 82 -21.32 22.53 -10.48
N ASP A 83 -22.62 22.81 -10.29
CA ASP A 83 -23.26 23.01 -8.99
C ASP A 83 -24.38 21.99 -8.79
N THR A 84 -24.00 20.76 -8.40
CA THR A 84 -24.91 19.63 -8.19
C THR A 84 -25.22 19.43 -6.71
N GLU A 85 -26.35 18.74 -6.44
CA GLU A 85 -26.75 18.28 -5.10
C GLU A 85 -26.42 16.80 -4.87
N ASP A 86 -25.81 16.13 -5.87
CA ASP A 86 -25.46 14.71 -5.80
C ASP A 86 -24.60 14.40 -4.58
N ASP A 87 -24.94 13.35 -3.87
CA ASP A 87 -24.13 12.76 -2.81
C ASP A 87 -24.04 11.25 -3.01
N PHE A 88 -22.84 10.77 -3.37
CA PHE A 88 -22.60 9.37 -3.62
C PHE A 88 -22.93 8.46 -2.42
N TYR A 89 -22.66 8.95 -1.20
CA TYR A 89 -22.85 8.13 0.01
C TYR A 89 -24.26 8.18 0.57
N ALA A 90 -24.94 9.31 0.40
CA ALA A 90 -26.28 9.46 0.92
C ALA A 90 -27.32 8.74 0.06
N GLU A 91 -27.21 8.88 -1.24
CA GLU A 91 -28.23 8.44 -2.20
C GLU A 91 -27.61 7.79 -3.46
N PRO A 92 -26.93 6.62 -3.34
CA PRO A 92 -26.32 5.97 -4.51
C PRO A 92 -27.37 5.49 -5.52
N GLU A 93 -28.62 5.26 -5.11
CA GLU A 93 -29.73 4.86 -5.99
C GLU A 93 -30.36 6.03 -6.74
N ALA A 94 -30.11 7.28 -6.30
CA ALA A 94 -30.68 8.45 -6.97
C ALA A 94 -30.12 8.60 -8.40
N LYS A 95 -30.93 9.20 -9.26
CA LYS A 95 -30.52 9.56 -10.62
C LYS A 95 -29.36 10.56 -10.56
N THR A 96 -28.31 10.31 -11.31
CA THR A 96 -27.13 11.18 -11.37
C THR A 96 -27.42 12.44 -12.17
N SER A 97 -27.16 13.62 -11.60
CA SER A 97 -27.41 14.89 -12.27
C SER A 97 -26.41 15.20 -13.39
N ILE A 98 -25.15 14.75 -13.25
CA ILE A 98 -24.09 14.95 -14.26
C ILE A 98 -23.49 13.61 -14.61
N LYS A 99 -23.48 13.27 -15.90
CA LYS A 99 -22.79 12.10 -16.45
C LYS A 99 -21.69 12.53 -17.41
N ILE A 100 -20.45 12.05 -17.23
CA ILE A 100 -19.30 12.39 -18.09
C ILE A 100 -18.65 11.10 -18.57
N THR A 101 -18.79 10.84 -19.87
CA THR A 101 -18.25 9.65 -20.52
C THR A 101 -17.14 9.96 -21.52
N GLY A 102 -17.05 11.21 -21.99
CA GLY A 102 -16.17 11.64 -23.07
C GLY A 102 -14.73 11.97 -22.65
N VAL A 103 -14.48 12.32 -21.39
CA VAL A 103 -13.21 12.89 -20.94
C VAL A 103 -12.89 12.53 -19.48
N ASN A 104 -11.62 12.61 -19.08
CA ASN A 104 -11.22 12.57 -17.69
C ASN A 104 -11.78 13.79 -16.93
N VAL A 105 -12.03 13.61 -15.63
CA VAL A 105 -12.78 14.58 -14.82
C VAL A 105 -11.89 15.15 -13.73
N ARG A 106 -12.14 16.40 -13.33
CA ARG A 106 -11.36 17.09 -12.31
C ARG A 106 -12.24 17.40 -11.09
N PRO A 107 -11.73 17.19 -9.86
CA PRO A 107 -12.47 17.54 -8.64
C PRO A 107 -12.79 19.04 -8.56
N GLU A 108 -11.94 19.91 -9.13
CA GLU A 108 -12.13 21.35 -9.18
C GLU A 108 -13.40 21.74 -9.94
N TRP A 109 -13.82 20.96 -10.93
CA TRP A 109 -15.06 21.20 -11.66
C TRP A 109 -16.29 21.13 -10.76
N PHE A 110 -16.18 20.43 -9.62
CA PHE A 110 -17.22 20.29 -8.59
C PHE A 110 -16.95 21.13 -7.33
N GLY A 111 -15.90 21.97 -7.36
CA GLY A 111 -15.60 22.93 -6.30
C GLY A 111 -14.47 22.53 -5.36
N ALA A 112 -13.68 21.49 -5.64
CA ALA A 112 -12.46 21.24 -4.91
C ALA A 112 -11.46 22.39 -5.10
N THR A 113 -10.66 22.64 -4.07
CA THR A 113 -9.61 23.64 -4.08
C THR A 113 -8.31 23.03 -3.56
N THR A 114 -7.19 23.60 -4.02
CA THR A 114 -5.86 23.19 -3.55
C THR A 114 -5.10 24.34 -2.91
N ILE A 115 -4.14 24.01 -2.05
CA ILE A 115 -3.19 24.93 -1.46
C ILE A 115 -1.77 24.38 -1.59
N SER A 116 -0.78 25.26 -1.72
CA SER A 116 0.63 24.85 -1.84
C SER A 116 1.28 24.49 -0.51
N ASP A 117 0.90 25.14 0.57
CA ASP A 117 1.43 24.91 1.92
C ASP A 117 0.52 23.99 2.72
N VAL A 118 0.98 22.81 3.07
CA VAL A 118 0.24 21.84 3.86
C VAL A 118 -0.07 22.33 5.28
N ASN A 119 0.76 23.18 5.87
CA ASN A 119 0.51 23.75 7.19
C ASN A 119 -0.71 24.70 7.21
N ALA A 120 -1.06 25.22 6.05
CA ALA A 120 -2.25 26.05 5.86
C ALA A 120 -3.47 25.25 5.35
N ILE A 121 -3.44 23.92 5.38
CA ILE A 121 -4.49 23.07 4.82
C ILE A 121 -5.88 23.34 5.38
N LEU A 122 -5.96 23.74 6.65
CA LEU A 122 -7.25 24.04 7.29
C LEU A 122 -7.84 25.39 6.84
N ASN A 123 -7.10 26.22 6.10
CA ASN A 123 -7.57 27.51 5.59
C ASN A 123 -8.39 27.36 4.28
N ILE A 124 -8.41 26.18 3.66
CA ILE A 124 -9.24 25.92 2.48
C ILE A 124 -10.45 25.06 2.84
N ALA A 125 -11.46 25.10 1.98
CA ALA A 125 -12.66 24.29 2.14
C ALA A 125 -12.36 22.79 2.04
N ASP A 126 -13.15 21.97 2.75
CA ASP A 126 -13.15 20.51 2.60
C ASP A 126 -13.55 20.11 1.17
N SER A 127 -12.71 19.37 0.51
CA SER A 127 -12.91 18.89 -0.86
C SER A 127 -13.65 17.54 -0.92
N SER A 128 -13.95 16.90 0.21
CA SER A 128 -14.58 15.57 0.24
C SER A 128 -15.91 15.53 -0.53
N SER A 129 -16.71 16.59 -0.46
CA SER A 129 -17.96 16.68 -1.22
C SER A 129 -17.72 16.74 -2.74
N ALA A 130 -16.71 17.50 -3.18
CA ALA A 130 -16.37 17.59 -4.59
C ALA A 130 -15.88 16.24 -5.15
N PHE A 131 -15.11 15.50 -4.36
CA PHE A 131 -14.69 14.14 -4.72
C PHE A 131 -15.86 13.17 -4.83
N ARG A 132 -16.84 13.22 -3.92
CA ARG A 132 -18.07 12.41 -4.03
C ARG A 132 -18.87 12.72 -5.31
N LYS A 133 -18.97 14.01 -5.66
CA LYS A 133 -19.67 14.46 -6.87
C LYS A 133 -18.95 14.03 -8.14
N VAL A 134 -17.63 14.12 -8.17
CA VAL A 134 -16.84 13.65 -9.33
C VAL A 134 -17.01 12.15 -9.54
N PHE A 135 -17.06 11.35 -8.47
CA PHE A 135 -17.36 9.92 -8.60
C PHE A 135 -18.75 9.69 -9.21
N ARG A 136 -19.77 10.39 -8.73
CA ARG A 136 -21.11 10.28 -9.32
C ARG A 136 -21.10 10.63 -10.82
N ALA A 137 -20.41 11.67 -11.20
CA ALA A 137 -20.35 12.10 -12.59
C ALA A 137 -19.65 11.06 -13.50
N THR A 138 -18.67 10.33 -12.99
CA THR A 138 -17.94 9.31 -13.76
C THR A 138 -18.62 7.95 -13.76
N THR A 139 -19.41 7.61 -12.74
CA THR A 139 -20.10 6.30 -12.63
C THR A 139 -21.44 6.26 -13.38
N GLY A 140 -22.09 7.39 -13.54
CA GLY A 140 -23.48 7.46 -13.98
C GLY A 140 -24.44 6.86 -12.96
N ASP A 141 -25.56 6.28 -13.44
CA ASP A 141 -26.48 5.55 -12.58
C ASP A 141 -25.95 4.14 -12.32
N PHE A 142 -26.33 3.57 -11.17
CA PHE A 142 -25.96 2.20 -10.85
C PHE A 142 -26.99 1.21 -11.42
N LYS A 143 -26.49 0.16 -12.08
CA LYS A 143 -27.31 -0.93 -12.62
C LYS A 143 -27.18 -2.18 -11.75
N PRO A 144 -28.28 -2.91 -11.47
CA PRO A 144 -28.22 -4.14 -10.70
C PRO A 144 -27.45 -5.22 -11.47
N ILE A 145 -26.53 -5.91 -10.76
CA ILE A 145 -25.92 -7.16 -11.22
C ILE A 145 -26.77 -8.35 -10.73
N ASN A 146 -27.21 -8.25 -9.46
CA ASN A 146 -28.07 -9.23 -8.80
C ASN A 146 -28.85 -8.52 -7.66
N SER A 147 -29.55 -9.29 -6.80
CA SER A 147 -30.35 -8.74 -5.71
C SER A 147 -29.55 -7.99 -4.64
N THR A 148 -28.25 -8.18 -4.57
CA THR A 148 -27.38 -7.60 -3.53
C THR A 148 -26.20 -6.80 -4.08
N SER A 149 -26.12 -6.63 -5.40
CA SER A 149 -24.98 -5.95 -6.03
C SER A 149 -25.41 -5.06 -7.19
N TYR A 150 -24.90 -3.86 -7.23
CA TYR A 150 -25.03 -2.88 -8.31
C TYR A 150 -23.66 -2.49 -8.80
N ARG A 151 -23.55 -2.13 -10.08
CA ARG A 151 -22.32 -1.63 -10.69
C ARG A 151 -22.56 -0.30 -11.41
N SER A 152 -21.48 0.46 -11.60
CA SER A 152 -21.50 1.69 -12.39
C SER A 152 -22.06 1.45 -13.80
N GLU A 153 -22.79 2.42 -14.32
CA GLU A 153 -23.38 2.34 -15.67
C GLU A 153 -22.34 2.30 -16.77
N PHE A 154 -21.19 2.93 -16.54
CA PHE A 154 -20.08 3.04 -17.48
C PHE A 154 -18.77 2.56 -16.85
N ILE A 155 -17.79 2.23 -17.71
CA ILE A 155 -16.39 2.17 -17.31
C ILE A 155 -15.95 3.61 -17.01
N CYS A 156 -15.60 3.88 -15.75
CA CYS A 156 -15.33 5.22 -15.27
C CYS A 156 -14.12 5.85 -15.97
N LYS A 157 -14.18 7.14 -16.17
CA LYS A 157 -13.02 7.92 -16.57
C LYS A 157 -12.11 8.20 -15.38
N LYS A 158 -10.84 8.50 -15.65
CA LYS A 158 -9.89 8.85 -14.59
C LYS A 158 -10.21 10.22 -13.99
N ILE A 159 -9.90 10.35 -12.71
CA ILE A 159 -9.96 11.61 -11.99
C ILE A 159 -8.56 12.24 -12.04
N GLU A 160 -8.44 13.39 -12.70
CA GLU A 160 -7.20 14.14 -12.82
C GLU A 160 -7.04 15.10 -11.65
N LEU A 161 -5.99 14.90 -10.86
CA LEU A 161 -5.64 15.77 -9.75
C LEU A 161 -4.72 16.91 -10.22
N SER A 162 -4.97 18.11 -9.74
CA SER A 162 -4.09 19.26 -9.93
C SER A 162 -2.90 19.24 -8.96
N ASN A 163 -1.96 20.16 -9.16
CA ASN A 163 -0.90 20.41 -8.20
C ASN A 163 -1.47 21.00 -6.91
N GLY A 164 -0.88 20.63 -5.77
CA GLY A 164 -1.21 21.16 -4.44
C GLY A 164 -1.88 20.13 -3.54
N HIS A 165 -2.28 20.59 -2.37
CA HIS A 165 -2.87 19.81 -1.31
C HIS A 165 -4.38 20.01 -1.29
N TYR A 166 -5.15 18.93 -1.42
CA TYR A 166 -6.60 18.91 -1.23
C TYR A 166 -6.90 18.58 0.22
N ARG A 167 -7.69 19.39 0.90
CA ARG A 167 -8.22 19.06 2.23
C ARG A 167 -9.35 18.03 2.10
N MET A 168 -9.25 16.94 2.87
CA MET A 168 -10.21 15.85 2.91
C MET A 168 -10.62 15.62 4.38
N ASP A 169 -11.83 16.00 4.75
CA ASP A 169 -12.36 15.78 6.11
C ASP A 169 -13.12 14.45 6.23
N LYS A 170 -13.31 13.73 5.10
CA LYS A 170 -13.98 12.43 5.04
C LYS A 170 -13.21 11.47 4.13
N PRO A 171 -13.32 10.15 4.37
CA PRO A 171 -12.75 9.14 3.50
C PRO A 171 -13.19 9.26 2.05
N THR A 172 -12.33 8.79 1.16
CA THR A 172 -12.61 8.66 -0.28
C THR A 172 -12.78 7.18 -0.58
N THR A 173 -14.01 6.74 -0.77
CA THR A 173 -14.35 5.32 -0.94
C THR A 173 -14.83 5.04 -2.35
N HIS A 174 -14.28 3.97 -2.96
CA HIS A 174 -14.71 3.42 -4.23
C HIS A 174 -15.41 2.09 -3.99
N GLY A 175 -16.63 1.99 -4.46
CA GLY A 175 -17.52 0.93 -4.04
C GLY A 175 -18.07 1.22 -2.65
N PHE A 176 -19.27 0.79 -2.41
CA PHE A 176 -19.99 1.15 -1.23
C PHE A 176 -20.97 0.05 -0.82
N TYR A 177 -21.17 -0.12 0.49
CA TYR A 177 -22.16 -1.05 1.04
C TYR A 177 -23.21 -0.30 1.84
N LYS A 178 -24.47 -0.39 1.43
CA LYS A 178 -25.58 0.25 2.10
C LYS A 178 -26.82 -0.65 2.08
N ASN A 179 -27.41 -0.87 3.24
CA ASN A 179 -28.64 -1.66 3.37
C ASN A 179 -28.57 -3.08 2.78
N GLY A 180 -27.41 -3.75 2.88
CA GLY A 180 -27.23 -5.08 2.31
C GLY A 180 -26.84 -5.11 0.82
N ILE A 181 -26.66 -3.95 0.20
CA ILE A 181 -26.35 -3.81 -1.23
C ILE A 181 -24.93 -3.29 -1.42
N PHE A 182 -24.18 -3.95 -2.30
CA PHE A 182 -22.84 -3.52 -2.73
C PHE A 182 -22.95 -2.66 -4.00
N TYR A 183 -22.35 -1.47 -3.97
CA TYR A 183 -22.23 -0.58 -5.12
C TYR A 183 -20.78 -0.59 -5.59
N LYS A 184 -20.55 -1.03 -6.82
CA LYS A 184 -19.24 -1.22 -7.41
C LYS A 184 -18.98 -0.23 -8.53
N ILE A 185 -17.72 0.21 -8.63
CA ILE A 185 -17.26 1.15 -9.65
C ILE A 185 -16.26 0.41 -10.54
N ASP A 186 -16.52 0.40 -11.84
CA ASP A 186 -15.68 -0.27 -12.83
C ASP A 186 -14.75 0.73 -13.51
N GLY A 187 -13.48 0.37 -13.68
CA GLY A 187 -12.48 1.17 -14.35
C GLY A 187 -12.17 2.49 -13.63
N GLY A 188 -11.56 3.42 -14.33
CA GLY A 188 -11.19 4.72 -13.80
C GLY A 188 -9.89 4.72 -13.00
N GLY A 189 -9.89 5.45 -11.92
CA GLY A 189 -8.74 5.66 -11.05
C GLY A 189 -8.34 7.12 -10.93
N TYR A 190 -7.08 7.37 -10.55
CA TYR A 190 -6.55 8.71 -10.33
C TYR A 190 -5.26 8.95 -11.09
N THR A 191 -5.15 10.12 -11.68
CA THR A 191 -3.90 10.60 -12.27
C THR A 191 -3.50 11.93 -11.64
N GLY A 192 -2.39 11.95 -10.92
CA GLY A 192 -1.80 13.17 -10.36
C GLY A 192 -0.69 13.75 -11.24
N LYS A 193 -0.06 14.80 -10.74
CA LYS A 193 1.08 15.48 -11.37
C LYS A 193 2.43 15.06 -10.78
N GLY A 194 2.48 13.88 -10.17
CA GLY A 194 3.60 13.32 -9.42
C GLY A 194 3.30 13.24 -7.93
N MET A 195 3.87 12.22 -7.24
CA MET A 195 3.58 11.94 -5.83
C MET A 195 4.00 13.03 -4.84
N GLY A 196 4.83 14.00 -5.26
CA GLY A 196 5.15 15.18 -4.48
C GLY A 196 4.30 16.41 -4.80
N ASN A 197 3.46 16.35 -5.81
CA ASN A 197 2.75 17.50 -6.37
C ASN A 197 1.24 17.44 -6.16
N SER A 198 0.60 16.28 -6.33
CA SER A 198 -0.84 16.11 -6.13
C SER A 198 -1.07 15.33 -4.83
N ILE A 199 -1.66 15.96 -3.81
CA ILE A 199 -1.69 15.41 -2.46
C ILE A 199 -3.11 15.48 -1.87
N LEU A 200 -3.64 14.33 -1.48
CA LEU A 200 -4.87 14.22 -0.68
C LEU A 200 -4.47 14.21 0.80
N VAL A 201 -4.88 15.23 1.55
CA VAL A 201 -4.56 15.42 2.96
C VAL A 201 -5.79 15.15 3.80
N TYR A 202 -5.82 14.02 4.49
CA TYR A 202 -6.90 13.65 5.39
C TYR A 202 -6.68 14.28 6.77
N THR A 203 -7.54 15.21 7.15
CA THR A 203 -7.41 16.03 8.37
C THR A 203 -8.16 15.47 9.57
N ALA A 204 -9.11 14.54 9.36
CA ALA A 204 -9.87 13.88 10.42
C ALA A 204 -9.08 12.73 11.06
N LEU A 205 -8.03 13.03 11.83
CA LEU A 205 -7.12 12.01 12.41
C LEU A 205 -7.79 11.08 13.42
N GLN A 206 -8.91 11.48 14.02
CA GLN A 206 -9.69 10.67 14.96
C GLN A 206 -10.69 9.72 14.28
N TYR A 207 -10.63 9.59 12.95
CA TYR A 207 -11.46 8.67 12.20
C TYR A 207 -11.07 7.22 12.48
N GLU A 208 -11.97 6.44 13.06
CA GLU A 208 -11.76 5.03 13.43
C GLU A 208 -12.31 4.05 12.36
N GLY A 209 -12.08 4.33 11.08
CA GLY A 209 -12.49 3.47 9.97
C GLY A 209 -11.37 2.57 9.46
N ASN A 210 -11.68 1.78 8.43
CA ASN A 210 -10.73 0.86 7.83
C ASN A 210 -9.63 1.61 7.06
N SER A 211 -10.00 2.64 6.28
CA SER A 211 -9.03 3.39 5.49
C SER A 211 -9.54 4.79 5.14
N PHE A 212 -8.61 5.68 4.77
CA PHE A 212 -8.96 6.99 4.22
C PHE A 212 -9.23 6.93 2.72
N PHE A 213 -8.41 6.21 1.98
CA PHE A 213 -8.57 6.01 0.54
C PHE A 213 -8.86 4.52 0.29
N ASP A 214 -10.12 4.21 -0.06
CA ASP A 214 -10.66 2.87 0.04
C ASP A 214 -11.17 2.32 -1.28
N PHE A 215 -10.55 1.23 -1.73
CA PHE A 215 -10.97 0.41 -2.88
C PHE A 215 -11.33 -1.02 -2.44
N SER A 216 -11.73 -1.23 -1.19
CA SER A 216 -11.91 -2.59 -0.63
C SER A 216 -13.17 -3.31 -1.13
N TYR A 217 -14.15 -2.59 -1.64
CA TYR A 217 -15.44 -3.17 -2.08
C TYR A 217 -15.48 -3.60 -3.55
N GLY A 218 -14.32 -3.78 -4.15
CA GLY A 218 -14.17 -4.45 -5.43
C GLY A 218 -14.60 -3.61 -6.61
N SER A 219 -13.61 -3.17 -7.36
CA SER A 219 -13.78 -2.92 -8.75
C SER A 219 -13.48 -4.17 -9.55
N TRP A 220 -14.25 -4.41 -10.57
CA TRP A 220 -14.21 -5.64 -11.34
C TRP A 220 -13.24 -5.56 -12.51
N GLU A 221 -12.79 -4.35 -12.85
CA GLU A 221 -11.97 -4.10 -14.02
C GLU A 221 -10.83 -3.12 -13.70
N MET A 222 -9.93 -3.00 -14.64
CA MET A 222 -8.67 -2.29 -14.56
C MET A 222 -8.78 -0.88 -13.98
N HIS A 223 -8.19 -0.68 -12.80
CA HIS A 223 -7.94 0.64 -12.24
C HIS A 223 -6.50 1.05 -12.45
N GLU A 224 -6.29 2.32 -12.67
CA GLU A 224 -4.96 2.89 -12.73
C GLU A 224 -4.83 4.08 -11.79
N LEU A 225 -3.85 3.99 -10.89
CA LEU A 225 -3.56 5.00 -9.88
C LEU A 225 -2.12 5.45 -10.07
N THR A 226 -1.92 6.72 -10.40
CA THR A 226 -0.58 7.21 -10.69
C THR A 226 -0.33 8.64 -10.25
N GLY A 227 0.88 8.90 -9.74
CA GLY A 227 1.41 10.24 -9.57
C GLY A 227 0.78 11.08 -8.46
N PHE A 228 0.39 10.50 -7.30
CA PHE A 228 -0.14 11.27 -6.19
C PHE A 228 0.22 10.71 -4.81
N LYS A 229 -0.01 11.53 -3.78
CA LYS A 229 0.18 11.18 -2.37
C LYS A 229 -1.15 11.18 -1.63
N CYS A 230 -1.35 10.22 -0.73
CA CYS A 230 -2.32 10.27 0.35
C CYS A 230 -1.60 10.38 1.69
N THR A 231 -1.98 11.35 2.50
CA THR A 231 -1.39 11.52 3.82
C THR A 231 -2.45 11.86 4.85
N ALA A 232 -2.28 11.34 6.06
CA ALA A 232 -3.01 11.84 7.22
C ALA A 232 -2.18 12.97 7.84
N TYR A 233 -2.74 14.18 7.93
CA TYR A 233 -2.05 15.32 8.50
C TYR A 233 -3.02 16.38 9.02
N ASN A 234 -2.89 16.74 10.29
CA ASN A 234 -3.61 17.87 10.88
C ASN A 234 -2.63 18.72 11.72
N PRO A 235 -2.34 19.96 11.31
CA PRO A 235 -1.36 20.81 11.98
C PRO A 235 -1.79 21.29 13.38
N LEU A 236 -3.04 21.06 13.80
CA LEU A 236 -3.54 21.42 15.13
C LEU A 236 -3.37 20.31 16.17
N GLU A 237 -2.98 19.11 15.77
CA GLU A 237 -2.75 17.99 16.68
C GLU A 237 -1.30 17.96 17.18
N ASP A 238 -1.07 17.50 18.40
CA ASP A 238 0.26 17.39 19.01
C ASP A 238 1.19 16.46 18.20
N ASP A 239 0.67 15.35 17.68
CA ASP A 239 1.30 14.56 16.62
C ASP A 239 0.47 14.70 15.33
N PRO A 240 0.88 15.57 14.40
CA PRO A 240 0.10 15.88 13.22
C PRO A 240 -0.09 14.71 12.25
N TYR A 241 0.64 13.61 12.42
CA TYR A 241 0.54 12.39 11.61
C TYR A 241 -0.09 11.20 12.36
N TYR A 242 -0.67 11.42 13.52
CA TYR A 242 -1.22 10.36 14.37
C TYR A 242 -2.66 10.01 14.00
N ALA A 243 -2.87 9.35 12.87
CA ALA A 243 -4.20 8.95 12.44
C ALA A 243 -4.62 7.58 12.99
N ARG A 244 -5.85 7.51 13.52
CA ARG A 244 -6.51 6.29 14.02
C ARG A 244 -7.23 5.53 12.92
N VAL A 245 -6.50 5.07 11.91
CA VAL A 245 -7.07 4.40 10.76
C VAL A 245 -6.38 3.05 10.53
N GLY A 246 -7.09 2.08 9.98
CA GLY A 246 -6.52 0.78 9.62
C GLY A 246 -5.43 0.92 8.58
N ALA A 247 -5.71 1.59 7.48
CA ALA A 247 -4.74 1.94 6.44
C ALA A 247 -4.95 3.36 5.90
N ILE A 248 -3.89 4.00 5.40
CA ILE A 248 -4.05 5.23 4.60
C ILE A 248 -4.75 4.88 3.30
N MET A 249 -4.27 3.85 2.61
CA MET A 249 -4.84 3.33 1.37
C MET A 249 -5.13 1.84 1.52
N LEU A 250 -6.34 1.42 1.15
CA LEU A 250 -6.78 0.03 1.14
C LEU A 250 -7.29 -0.34 -0.25
N PHE A 251 -6.70 -1.37 -0.82
CA PHE A 251 -7.10 -1.95 -2.10
C PHE A 251 -7.51 -3.40 -1.89
N GLY A 252 -8.73 -3.76 -2.27
CA GLY A 252 -9.24 -5.11 -2.04
C GLY A 252 -10.14 -5.62 -3.16
N SER A 253 -10.13 -6.94 -3.36
CA SER A 253 -11.01 -7.67 -4.29
C SER A 253 -11.04 -7.09 -5.71
N THR A 254 -9.88 -6.67 -6.22
CA THR A 254 -9.74 -5.99 -7.52
C THR A 254 -8.95 -6.86 -8.48
N ASP A 255 -9.45 -7.02 -9.70
CA ASP A 255 -8.71 -7.60 -10.81
C ASP A 255 -7.99 -6.50 -11.59
N SER A 256 -6.73 -6.74 -11.97
CA SER A 256 -5.95 -5.87 -12.86
C SER A 256 -5.77 -4.43 -12.34
N LEU A 257 -5.30 -4.27 -11.10
CA LEU A 257 -4.92 -2.98 -10.54
C LEU A 257 -3.51 -2.58 -10.99
N ILE A 258 -3.35 -1.34 -11.45
CA ILE A 258 -2.04 -0.73 -11.75
C ILE A 258 -1.81 0.43 -10.80
N THR A 259 -0.73 0.40 -10.02
CA THR A 259 -0.31 1.51 -9.16
C THR A 259 1.10 1.96 -9.50
N ASN A 260 1.30 3.25 -9.74
CA ASN A 260 2.60 3.82 -10.10
C ASN A 260 2.80 5.20 -9.48
N GLU A 261 3.99 5.46 -8.94
CA GLU A 261 4.31 6.75 -8.31
C GLU A 261 3.29 7.13 -7.22
N ILE A 262 3.03 6.24 -6.28
CA ILE A 262 2.12 6.45 -5.16
C ILE A 262 2.91 6.61 -3.86
N TRP A 263 2.49 7.58 -3.05
CA TRP A 263 3.07 7.84 -1.74
C TRP A 263 1.99 7.81 -0.66
N ALA A 264 2.20 7.02 0.39
CA ALA A 264 1.33 6.97 1.57
C ALA A 264 2.09 7.34 2.84
N SER A 265 1.48 8.15 3.71
CA SER A 265 2.12 8.50 4.99
C SER A 265 1.11 8.86 6.09
N GLY A 266 1.52 8.67 7.36
CA GLY A 266 0.83 9.21 8.53
C GLY A 266 -0.09 8.22 9.28
N ALA A 267 0.00 6.91 9.07
CA ALA A 267 -0.75 5.92 9.84
C ALA A 267 0.05 5.46 11.08
N LYS A 268 0.09 6.25 12.12
CA LYS A 268 0.91 5.98 13.32
C LYS A 268 0.17 5.33 14.50
N TYR A 269 -1.10 5.01 14.37
CA TYR A 269 -1.89 4.46 15.47
C TYR A 269 -2.05 2.94 15.38
N ILE A 270 -1.83 2.26 16.51
CA ILE A 270 -2.20 0.84 16.67
C ILE A 270 -3.52 0.78 17.44
N ARG A 271 -4.56 0.27 16.80
CA ARG A 271 -5.81 -0.07 17.46
C ARG A 271 -5.60 -1.35 18.30
N ASN A 272 -5.92 -1.29 19.59
CA ASN A 272 -6.02 -2.48 20.41
C ASN A 272 -7.47 -2.97 20.37
N ASP A 273 -7.70 -4.09 19.72
CA ASP A 273 -9.01 -4.71 19.69
C ASP A 273 -9.32 -5.42 21.01
N PRO A 274 -10.59 -5.66 21.36
CA PRO A 274 -10.99 -6.34 22.60
C PRO A 274 -10.41 -7.75 22.77
N ASP A 275 -10.02 -8.40 21.67
CA ASP A 275 -9.36 -9.72 21.66
C ASP A 275 -7.84 -9.64 21.96
N GLY A 276 -7.31 -8.46 22.22
CA GLY A 276 -5.91 -8.20 22.48
C GLY A 276 -5.04 -8.12 21.22
N THR A 277 -5.61 -8.23 20.03
CA THR A 277 -4.87 -8.06 18.78
C THR A 277 -4.57 -6.58 18.52
N ARG A 278 -3.38 -6.32 18.01
CA ARG A 278 -2.95 -4.98 17.60
C ARG A 278 -3.09 -4.88 16.09
N ARG A 279 -3.94 -4.00 15.61
CA ARG A 279 -4.24 -3.86 14.18
C ARG A 279 -4.21 -2.41 13.75
N GLY A 280 -3.94 -2.18 12.47
CA GLY A 280 -3.97 -0.85 11.86
C GLY A 280 -2.61 -0.20 11.72
N GLY A 281 -2.62 1.06 11.34
CA GLY A 281 -1.43 1.86 11.10
C GLY A 281 -0.68 1.48 9.81
N VAL A 282 -1.35 0.91 8.81
CA VAL A 282 -0.75 0.51 7.53
C VAL A 282 -0.73 1.69 6.55
N GLY A 283 0.37 1.91 5.85
CA GLY A 283 0.44 2.90 4.79
C GLY A 283 -0.40 2.47 3.58
N ILE A 284 -0.06 1.33 2.97
CA ILE A 284 -0.82 0.75 1.85
C ILE A 284 -1.14 -0.71 2.16
N GLN A 285 -2.41 -1.08 2.16
CA GLN A 285 -2.88 -2.45 2.27
C GLN A 285 -3.37 -2.94 0.92
N PHE A 286 -2.80 -4.04 0.45
CA PHE A 286 -3.29 -4.81 -0.69
C PHE A 286 -3.95 -6.09 -0.19
N GLU A 287 -5.21 -6.32 -0.59
CA GLU A 287 -6.00 -7.45 -0.10
C GLU A 287 -6.80 -8.09 -1.24
N SER A 288 -6.65 -9.42 -1.40
CA SER A 288 -7.39 -10.20 -2.41
C SER A 288 -7.26 -9.65 -3.84
N LEU A 289 -6.04 -9.27 -4.24
CA LEU A 289 -5.77 -8.75 -5.58
C LEU A 289 -5.28 -9.84 -6.53
N VAL A 290 -5.76 -9.81 -7.77
CA VAL A 290 -5.30 -10.66 -8.87
C VAL A 290 -4.77 -9.77 -9.99
N ASP A 291 -3.63 -10.17 -10.58
CA ASP A 291 -2.96 -9.43 -11.66
C ASP A 291 -2.61 -7.97 -11.32
N HIS A 292 -2.17 -7.75 -10.08
CA HIS A 292 -1.75 -6.43 -9.64
C HIS A 292 -0.31 -6.12 -10.04
N SER A 293 -0.12 -4.96 -10.67
CA SER A 293 1.20 -4.40 -10.99
C SER A 293 1.42 -3.10 -10.23
N PHE A 294 2.58 -2.99 -9.58
CA PHE A 294 2.93 -1.77 -8.86
C PHE A 294 4.39 -1.36 -9.09
N CYS A 295 4.63 -0.06 -9.18
CA CYS A 295 5.98 0.45 -9.23
C CYS A 295 6.10 1.84 -8.58
N ASN A 296 7.34 2.18 -8.17
CA ASN A 296 7.67 3.48 -7.58
C ASN A 296 6.75 3.83 -6.38
N LEU A 297 6.58 2.91 -5.44
CA LEU A 297 5.81 3.18 -4.22
C LEU A 297 6.73 3.71 -3.13
N LEU A 298 6.26 4.72 -2.39
CA LEU A 298 6.93 5.28 -1.23
C LEU A 298 6.00 5.28 -0.03
N ILE A 299 6.46 4.73 1.09
CA ILE A 299 5.68 4.68 2.34
C ILE A 299 6.54 5.18 3.49
N GLU A 300 5.99 6.10 4.26
CA GLU A 300 6.72 6.67 5.39
C GLU A 300 5.80 7.00 6.59
N HIS A 301 6.40 7.06 7.78
CA HIS A 301 5.71 7.47 9.01
C HIS A 301 4.43 6.66 9.30
N CYS A 302 4.46 5.36 9.04
CA CYS A 302 3.38 4.42 9.37
C CYS A 302 3.83 3.44 10.45
N ILE A 303 2.91 2.69 11.02
CA ILE A 303 3.27 1.54 11.87
C ILE A 303 3.81 0.42 10.99
N ASN A 304 3.06 0.05 9.97
CA ASN A 304 3.49 -0.85 8.91
C ASN A 304 3.45 -0.12 7.57
N GLY A 305 4.44 -0.31 6.73
CA GLY A 305 4.51 0.36 5.43
C GLY A 305 3.51 -0.22 4.44
N ILE A 306 3.88 -1.29 3.74
CA ILE A 306 2.99 -2.02 2.82
C ILE A 306 2.63 -3.36 3.43
N ALA A 307 1.36 -3.75 3.32
CA ALA A 307 0.91 -5.07 3.70
C ALA A 307 0.21 -5.78 2.53
N PHE A 308 0.49 -7.08 2.37
CA PHE A 308 -0.08 -7.94 1.33
C PHE A 308 -0.86 -9.08 1.97
N SER A 309 -2.11 -9.29 1.54
CA SER A 309 -2.96 -10.39 1.99
C SER A 309 -3.72 -10.98 0.79
N SER A 310 -3.49 -12.26 0.50
CA SER A 310 -4.14 -12.96 -0.63
C SER A 310 -3.90 -12.32 -2.00
N CYS A 311 -2.65 -11.92 -2.30
CA CYS A 311 -2.34 -11.16 -3.50
C CYS A 311 -1.53 -11.98 -4.51
N ILE A 312 -1.85 -11.81 -5.80
CA ILE A 312 -0.99 -12.18 -6.93
C ILE A 312 -0.49 -10.87 -7.53
N SER A 313 0.80 -10.57 -7.32
CA SER A 313 1.30 -9.23 -7.60
C SER A 313 2.74 -9.22 -8.09
N THR A 314 3.05 -8.25 -8.96
CA THR A 314 4.43 -7.96 -9.38
C THR A 314 4.77 -6.51 -9.06
N GLY A 315 5.98 -6.27 -8.55
CA GLY A 315 6.40 -4.94 -8.12
C GLY A 315 7.83 -4.57 -8.47
N VAL A 316 8.05 -3.27 -8.68
CA VAL A 316 9.37 -2.71 -8.97
C VAL A 316 9.58 -1.40 -8.21
N ASN A 317 10.76 -1.23 -7.61
CA ASN A 317 11.21 -0.01 -6.96
C ASN A 317 10.27 0.50 -5.86
N ILE A 318 10.29 -0.17 -4.70
CA ILE A 318 9.46 0.15 -3.55
C ILE A 318 10.34 0.60 -2.40
N LYS A 319 9.92 1.64 -1.68
CA LYS A 319 10.68 2.22 -0.59
C LYS A 319 9.84 2.40 0.66
N GLY A 320 10.36 1.92 1.78
CA GLY A 320 9.85 2.18 3.12
C GLY A 320 10.81 3.04 3.92
N PHE A 321 10.30 4.06 4.61
CA PHE A 321 11.10 4.97 5.44
C PHE A 321 10.44 5.22 6.78
N SER A 322 11.23 5.09 7.85
CA SER A 322 10.80 5.47 9.21
C SER A 322 9.46 4.88 9.63
N ASN A 323 9.14 3.68 9.20
CA ASN A 323 7.97 2.95 9.67
C ASN A 323 8.29 2.27 11.01
N THR A 324 7.32 2.20 11.92
CA THR A 324 7.62 1.84 13.32
C THR A 324 7.85 0.35 13.52
N ILE A 325 7.13 -0.53 12.82
CA ILE A 325 7.22 -1.99 13.00
C ILE A 325 7.79 -2.67 11.77
N SER A 326 7.19 -2.47 10.60
CA SER A 326 7.68 -3.08 9.36
C SER A 326 7.51 -2.15 8.17
N ASP A 327 8.39 -2.27 7.20
CA ASP A 327 8.20 -1.59 5.91
C ASP A 327 7.39 -2.45 4.96
N PHE A 328 7.56 -3.79 5.02
CA PHE A 328 6.89 -4.72 4.13
C PHE A 328 6.38 -5.92 4.95
N ALA A 329 5.08 -6.13 4.92
CA ALA A 329 4.42 -7.16 5.69
C ALA A 329 3.57 -8.06 4.77
N PHE A 330 3.67 -9.36 4.96
CA PHE A 330 2.91 -10.36 4.22
C PHE A 330 2.01 -11.11 5.20
N GLY A 331 0.71 -10.86 5.12
CA GLY A 331 -0.27 -11.43 6.02
C GLY A 331 -1.46 -10.51 6.27
N ASN A 332 -2.39 -10.95 7.09
CA ASN A 332 -3.59 -10.18 7.40
C ASN A 332 -3.32 -9.23 8.57
N PHE A 333 -3.28 -7.92 8.30
CA PHE A 333 -2.97 -6.87 9.28
C PHE A 333 -4.14 -5.93 9.59
N ILE A 334 -5.23 -6.00 8.81
CA ILE A 334 -6.46 -5.23 9.06
C ILE A 334 -7.55 -6.15 9.59
N PRO A 335 -8.34 -5.74 10.60
CA PRO A 335 -9.48 -6.49 11.04
C PRO A 335 -10.46 -6.67 9.90
N GLU A 336 -10.87 -7.92 9.73
CA GLU A 336 -11.84 -8.32 8.71
C GLU A 336 -13.12 -7.50 8.77
N TRP A 337 -13.54 -7.03 7.64
CA TRP A 337 -14.87 -6.52 7.44
C TRP A 337 -15.43 -7.04 6.11
N PRO A 338 -16.51 -7.83 6.10
CA PRO A 338 -17.01 -8.70 7.18
C PRO A 338 -16.06 -9.87 7.45
N PRO A 339 -16.21 -10.58 8.60
CA PRO A 339 -15.32 -11.69 8.92
C PRO A 339 -15.39 -12.75 7.81
N VAL A 340 -14.35 -12.80 7.01
CA VAL A 340 -14.17 -13.89 6.06
C VAL A 340 -13.66 -15.05 6.89
N SER A 341 -14.41 -16.16 6.91
CA SER A 341 -13.99 -17.41 7.53
C SER A 341 -12.53 -17.67 7.24
N GLU A 342 -11.78 -18.22 8.20
CA GLU A 342 -10.36 -18.60 8.18
C GLU A 342 -9.92 -19.20 6.81
N GLN A 343 -9.88 -18.39 5.78
CA GLN A 343 -9.32 -18.79 4.50
C GLN A 343 -7.81 -18.66 4.62
N THR A 344 -7.13 -19.79 4.50
CA THR A 344 -5.70 -19.83 4.25
C THR A 344 -5.41 -19.01 3.00
N THR A 345 -5.06 -17.76 3.21
CA THR A 345 -4.77 -16.84 2.12
C THR A 345 -3.34 -17.05 1.67
N SER A 346 -3.12 -17.25 0.39
CA SER A 346 -1.78 -17.40 -0.17
C SER A 346 -1.40 -16.15 -0.96
N ASN A 347 -0.18 -15.66 -0.75
CA ASN A 347 0.41 -14.61 -1.57
C ASN A 347 1.33 -15.23 -2.63
N ILE A 348 1.28 -14.70 -3.85
CA ILE A 348 2.25 -14.97 -4.92
C ILE A 348 2.79 -13.62 -5.37
N ILE A 349 4.01 -13.28 -4.92
CA ILE A 349 4.54 -11.93 -5.07
C ILE A 349 5.95 -11.96 -5.63
N SER A 350 6.17 -11.18 -6.69
CA SER A 350 7.49 -10.95 -7.27
C SER A 350 7.84 -9.46 -7.18
N ILE A 351 8.95 -9.11 -6.51
CA ILE A 351 9.40 -7.73 -6.34
C ILE A 351 10.85 -7.58 -6.75
N SER A 352 11.14 -6.54 -7.52
CA SER A 352 12.51 -6.13 -7.87
C SER A 352 12.79 -4.73 -7.36
N GLY A 353 13.86 -4.57 -6.57
CA GLY A 353 14.23 -3.29 -5.97
C GLY A 353 13.31 -2.90 -4.79
N LEU A 354 13.58 -3.48 -3.64
CA LEU A 354 12.92 -3.20 -2.37
C LEU A 354 13.91 -2.48 -1.44
N GLU A 355 13.59 -1.27 -1.01
CA GLU A 355 14.46 -0.45 -0.14
C GLU A 355 13.77 -0.16 1.19
N SER A 356 14.42 -0.52 2.30
CA SER A 356 14.00 -0.20 3.66
C SER A 356 15.06 0.64 4.36
N LYS A 357 14.66 1.79 4.90
CA LYS A 357 15.54 2.66 5.69
C LYS A 357 14.89 3.08 6.99
N ALA A 358 15.68 3.01 8.08
CA ALA A 358 15.26 3.46 9.40
C ALA A 358 13.92 2.84 9.88
N CYS A 359 13.67 1.57 9.50
CA CYS A 359 12.54 0.81 10.03
C CYS A 359 12.72 0.56 11.53
N GLY A 360 11.66 0.75 12.29
CA GLY A 360 11.72 0.65 13.76
C GLY A 360 11.85 -0.77 14.30
N ALA A 361 11.46 -1.83 13.57
CA ALA A 361 11.58 -3.21 14.05
C ALA A 361 12.05 -4.18 12.94
N THR A 362 11.15 -4.79 12.19
CA THR A 362 11.48 -5.83 11.22
C THR A 362 11.11 -5.36 9.80
N PRO A 363 12.07 -4.91 8.99
CA PRO A 363 11.80 -4.40 7.65
C PRO A 363 10.91 -5.31 6.80
N LEU A 364 11.21 -6.59 6.77
CA LEU A 364 10.48 -7.59 5.99
C LEU A 364 9.86 -8.62 6.94
N PHE A 365 8.53 -8.64 7.05
CA PHE A 365 7.80 -9.52 7.96
C PHE A 365 6.82 -10.44 7.23
N PHE A 366 6.89 -11.75 7.51
CA PHE A 366 5.97 -12.75 7.01
C PHE A 366 5.04 -13.22 8.15
N GLY A 367 3.76 -12.87 8.01
CA GLY A 367 2.71 -13.20 8.98
C GLY A 367 2.11 -14.60 8.81
N THR A 368 0.81 -14.73 9.05
CA THR A 368 0.12 -16.02 9.22
C THR A 368 -0.19 -16.79 7.93
N ASN A 369 0.06 -16.24 6.76
CA ASN A 369 -0.35 -16.83 5.47
C ASN A 369 0.75 -17.64 4.82
N GLU A 370 0.40 -18.46 3.82
CA GLU A 370 1.38 -19.04 2.91
C GLU A 370 1.84 -18.00 1.89
N ASN A 371 3.13 -17.77 1.83
CA ASN A 371 3.73 -16.74 0.99
C ASN A 371 4.70 -17.37 0.00
N ASN A 372 4.41 -17.26 -1.29
CA ASN A 372 5.33 -17.59 -2.37
C ASN A 372 5.95 -16.30 -2.89
N VAL A 373 7.25 -16.11 -2.64
CA VAL A 373 7.90 -14.83 -2.89
C VAL A 373 9.18 -14.95 -3.72
N VAL A 374 9.34 -14.01 -4.64
CA VAL A 374 10.60 -13.78 -5.33
C VAL A 374 10.97 -12.30 -5.13
N ILE A 375 11.99 -12.04 -4.31
CA ILE A 375 12.45 -10.69 -4.01
C ILE A 375 13.92 -10.56 -4.45
N THR A 376 14.17 -9.61 -5.34
CA THR A 376 15.51 -9.32 -5.86
C THR A 376 15.89 -7.86 -5.62
N GLY A 377 17.17 -7.62 -5.30
CA GLY A 377 17.64 -6.25 -5.06
C GLY A 377 17.06 -5.62 -3.77
N LEU A 378 16.89 -6.43 -2.72
CA LEU A 378 16.51 -5.94 -1.40
C LEU A 378 17.68 -5.16 -0.79
N LEU A 379 17.43 -3.92 -0.37
CA LEU A 379 18.36 -3.11 0.40
C LEU A 379 17.74 -2.75 1.74
N ILE A 380 18.37 -3.16 2.82
CA ILE A 380 17.99 -2.81 4.19
C ILE A 380 19.11 -1.99 4.83
N ASP A 381 18.82 -0.76 5.27
CA ASP A 381 19.70 0.04 6.12
C ASP A 381 19.03 0.28 7.48
N GLY A 382 19.47 -0.48 8.47
CA GLY A 382 18.92 -0.47 9.81
C GLY A 382 19.37 0.71 10.68
N ARG A 383 19.98 1.77 10.11
CA ARG A 383 20.28 2.99 10.86
C ARG A 383 18.99 3.65 11.31
N ALA A 384 18.50 3.21 12.46
CA ALA A 384 17.41 3.90 13.14
C ALA A 384 17.93 5.25 13.67
N GLU A 385 17.10 6.29 13.62
CA GLU A 385 17.33 7.46 14.44
C GLU A 385 17.43 7.01 15.90
N ALA A 386 18.42 7.50 16.61
CA ALA A 386 18.80 7.07 17.97
C ALA A 386 17.69 7.19 19.05
N SER A 387 16.51 7.66 18.69
CA SER A 387 15.36 7.86 19.56
C SER A 387 14.33 6.72 19.54
N LEU A 388 14.40 5.76 18.60
CA LEU A 388 13.48 4.64 18.52
C LEU A 388 14.04 3.48 19.34
N SER A 389 13.52 3.32 20.54
CA SER A 389 13.79 2.38 21.65
C SER A 389 14.15 0.94 21.26
N THR A 390 15.00 0.35 22.06
CA THR A 390 15.17 -1.00 22.67
C THR A 390 14.44 -2.25 22.09
N VAL A 391 13.94 -2.28 20.86
CA VAL A 391 13.30 -3.46 20.27
C VAL A 391 14.28 -4.20 19.35
N THR A 392 14.18 -5.51 19.34
CA THR A 392 14.99 -6.45 18.55
C THR A 392 14.70 -6.29 17.05
N TYR A 393 15.70 -5.94 16.26
CA TYR A 393 15.54 -5.68 14.83
C TYR A 393 16.30 -6.71 13.99
N GLN A 394 15.60 -7.64 13.41
CA GLN A 394 16.10 -8.51 12.35
C GLN A 394 15.62 -8.01 10.97
N ALA A 395 16.39 -8.28 9.93
CA ALA A 395 16.05 -7.88 8.57
C ALA A 395 14.77 -8.60 8.06
N ILE A 396 14.62 -9.88 8.38
CA ILE A 396 13.51 -10.73 7.99
C ILE A 396 12.95 -11.44 9.22
N GLY A 397 11.68 -11.25 9.52
CA GLY A 397 10.94 -11.96 10.57
C GLY A 397 9.89 -12.88 9.98
N ILE A 398 9.76 -14.09 10.52
CA ILE A 398 8.75 -15.06 10.09
C ILE A 398 7.94 -15.49 11.33
N SER A 399 6.63 -15.31 11.27
CA SER A 399 5.75 -15.68 12.37
C SER A 399 5.62 -17.20 12.55
N LYS A 400 5.15 -17.64 13.73
CA LYS A 400 4.97 -19.06 14.06
C LYS A 400 4.11 -19.84 13.07
N SER A 401 3.07 -19.22 12.54
CA SER A 401 2.08 -19.82 11.64
C SER A 401 2.28 -19.46 10.17
N GLY A 402 3.28 -18.63 9.84
CA GLY A 402 3.56 -18.22 8.47
C GLY A 402 4.34 -19.28 7.68
N GLY A 403 3.86 -19.61 6.46
CA GLY A 403 4.61 -20.33 5.45
C GLY A 403 5.33 -19.35 4.53
N VAL A 404 6.59 -19.61 4.17
CA VAL A 404 7.33 -18.81 3.18
C VAL A 404 8.09 -19.72 2.25
N HIS A 405 7.86 -19.55 0.95
CA HIS A 405 8.54 -20.30 -0.09
C HIS A 405 9.08 -19.36 -1.15
N GLY A 406 10.26 -19.66 -1.70
CA GLY A 406 10.81 -18.89 -2.81
C GLY A 406 12.24 -18.40 -2.60
N SER A 407 12.55 -17.23 -3.13
CA SER A 407 13.92 -16.68 -3.10
C SER A 407 13.94 -15.20 -2.70
N ILE A 408 14.94 -14.83 -1.89
CA ILE A 408 15.18 -13.45 -1.49
C ILE A 408 16.67 -13.17 -1.65
N SER A 409 17.01 -12.09 -2.36
CA SER A 409 18.41 -11.66 -2.52
C SER A 409 18.57 -10.17 -2.23
N GLY A 410 19.66 -9.81 -1.56
CA GLY A 410 19.87 -8.41 -1.23
C GLY A 410 21.09 -8.12 -0.37
N ILE A 411 21.09 -6.90 0.16
CA ILE A 411 22.11 -6.34 1.05
C ILE A 411 21.42 -5.85 2.32
N ALA A 412 21.95 -6.21 3.48
CA ALA A 412 21.52 -5.68 4.76
C ALA A 412 22.72 -5.05 5.48
N VAL A 413 22.57 -3.80 5.91
CA VAL A 413 23.61 -3.06 6.63
C VAL A 413 23.06 -2.47 7.92
N ASN A 414 23.91 -2.37 8.95
CA ASN A 414 23.58 -1.72 10.23
C ASN A 414 22.34 -2.30 10.93
N THR A 415 22.11 -3.59 10.85
CA THR A 415 21.02 -4.26 11.59
C THR A 415 21.49 -4.60 13.01
N ASN A 416 20.63 -4.44 14.02
CA ASN A 416 20.99 -4.77 15.40
C ASN A 416 21.01 -6.28 15.68
N TYR A 417 20.17 -7.06 15.01
CA TYR A 417 19.98 -8.49 15.26
C TYR A 417 19.77 -9.24 13.94
N GLY A 418 20.78 -9.71 13.34
CA GLY A 418 20.77 -10.70 12.30
C GLY A 418 19.91 -10.46 11.03
N LEU A 419 19.96 -11.44 10.15
CA LEU A 419 19.24 -11.46 8.89
C LEU A 419 17.83 -12.03 9.06
N ILE A 420 17.71 -13.18 9.70
CA ILE A 420 16.46 -13.91 9.79
C ILE A 420 16.21 -14.43 11.22
N ASP A 421 15.00 -14.26 11.67
CA ASP A 421 14.47 -14.90 12.87
C ASP A 421 13.21 -15.71 12.50
N ASP A 422 13.32 -17.02 12.60
CA ASP A 422 12.23 -17.96 12.37
C ASP A 422 11.65 -18.44 13.71
N ILE A 423 10.78 -17.64 14.29
CA ILE A 423 10.14 -17.90 15.59
C ILE A 423 9.02 -18.94 15.44
N GLY A 424 9.32 -20.10 14.93
CA GLY A 424 8.34 -21.17 14.79
C GLY A 424 8.47 -22.25 15.85
N THR A 425 7.77 -22.19 16.97
CA THR A 425 7.57 -23.38 17.80
C THR A 425 6.55 -24.29 17.10
N GLY A 426 7.01 -25.44 16.59
CA GLY A 426 6.17 -26.39 15.84
C GLY A 426 4.91 -26.82 16.57
N SER A 427 3.83 -26.10 16.39
CA SER A 427 2.48 -26.62 16.59
C SER A 427 2.02 -27.29 15.29
N ALA A 428 1.36 -28.42 15.41
CA ALA A 428 0.79 -29.15 14.29
C ALA A 428 -0.06 -28.19 13.42
N GLY A 429 0.39 -27.86 12.22
CA GLY A 429 -0.28 -26.93 11.30
C GLY A 429 0.63 -25.88 10.65
N SER A 430 1.87 -25.70 11.11
CA SER A 430 2.80 -24.81 10.39
C SER A 430 3.26 -25.47 9.10
N THR A 431 2.90 -24.87 7.98
CA THR A 431 3.39 -25.26 6.67
C THR A 431 4.90 -25.08 6.58
N GLY A 432 5.58 -25.99 5.90
CA GLY A 432 7.04 -25.98 5.77
C GLY A 432 7.53 -24.69 5.11
N LYS A 433 8.70 -24.20 5.56
CA LYS A 433 9.35 -23.03 5.00
C LYS A 433 10.50 -23.46 4.11
N THR A 434 10.53 -23.01 2.86
CA THR A 434 11.61 -23.30 1.91
C THR A 434 12.07 -22.02 1.27
N LEU A 435 13.21 -21.49 1.71
CA LEU A 435 13.77 -20.23 1.22
C LEU A 435 15.17 -20.43 0.65
N TYR A 436 15.42 -19.77 -0.47
CA TYR A 436 16.73 -19.55 -1.04
C TYR A 436 17.15 -18.10 -0.76
N LEU A 437 18.20 -17.95 0.05
CA LEU A 437 18.70 -16.64 0.47
C LEU A 437 20.06 -16.37 -0.14
N ASN A 438 20.23 -15.18 -0.72
CA ASN A 438 21.53 -14.70 -1.22
C ASN A 438 21.75 -13.28 -0.71
N PHE A 439 22.60 -13.12 0.33
CA PHE A 439 22.77 -11.87 1.04
C PHE A 439 24.23 -11.48 1.26
N VAL A 440 24.47 -10.17 1.18
CA VAL A 440 25.64 -9.50 1.75
C VAL A 440 25.18 -8.74 3.00
N ILE A 441 25.80 -9.02 4.15
CA ILE A 441 25.46 -8.40 5.43
C ILE A 441 26.70 -7.71 5.99
N SER A 442 26.52 -6.47 6.46
CA SER A 442 27.59 -5.70 7.09
C SER A 442 27.09 -4.93 8.29
N GLY A 443 27.89 -4.91 9.38
CA GLY A 443 27.56 -4.10 10.55
C GLY A 443 26.39 -4.60 11.39
N VAL A 444 26.38 -5.88 11.74
CA VAL A 444 25.42 -6.44 12.69
C VAL A 444 25.96 -6.31 14.10
N TYR A 445 25.29 -5.52 14.94
CA TYR A 445 25.75 -5.14 16.28
C TYR A 445 24.79 -5.59 17.37
N GLY A 446 24.65 -6.89 17.60
CA GLY A 446 23.91 -7.42 18.77
C GLY A 446 24.74 -7.34 20.06
N SER A 447 24.10 -7.46 21.20
CA SER A 447 24.79 -7.61 22.49
C SER A 447 25.45 -8.97 22.58
N ILE A 448 26.74 -8.99 22.93
CA ILE A 448 27.52 -10.22 23.14
C ILE A 448 26.81 -11.06 24.23
N GLY A 449 26.57 -12.36 23.96
CA GLY A 449 25.90 -13.27 24.87
C GLY A 449 24.38 -13.31 24.76
N SER A 450 23.79 -12.62 23.79
CA SER A 450 22.37 -12.80 23.44
C SER A 450 22.15 -14.16 22.78
N GLU A 451 20.96 -14.72 22.93
CA GLU A 451 20.54 -15.95 22.22
C GLU A 451 20.31 -15.72 20.71
N PHE A 452 20.77 -14.61 20.18
CA PHE A 452 20.55 -14.18 18.81
C PHE A 452 21.78 -14.43 17.96
N SER A 453 21.54 -14.70 16.69
CA SER A 453 22.55 -14.89 15.66
C SER A 453 22.13 -14.18 14.38
N VAL A 454 22.99 -14.15 13.38
CA VAL A 454 22.63 -13.62 12.06
C VAL A 454 21.49 -14.41 11.45
N ILE A 455 21.46 -15.73 11.61
CA ILE A 455 20.33 -16.58 11.23
C ILE A 455 19.92 -17.43 12.42
N ASN A 456 18.71 -17.22 12.91
CA ASN A 456 18.12 -17.99 14.00
C ASN A 456 16.95 -18.83 13.46
N ILE A 457 16.99 -20.15 13.68
CA ILE A 457 15.97 -21.09 13.22
C ILE A 457 15.48 -21.93 14.39
N THR A 458 14.22 -21.78 14.68
CA THR A 458 13.56 -22.55 15.74
C THR A 458 12.43 -23.44 15.22
N ASN A 459 12.07 -23.30 13.92
CA ASN A 459 11.02 -24.11 13.31
C ASN A 459 11.57 -25.40 12.71
N PRO A 460 11.11 -26.59 13.17
CA PRO A 460 11.59 -27.88 12.71
C PRO A 460 11.32 -28.18 11.22
N GLN A 461 10.42 -27.44 10.58
CA GLN A 461 10.06 -27.65 9.18
C GLN A 461 10.77 -26.67 8.22
N SER A 462 11.61 -25.79 8.75
CA SER A 462 12.34 -24.82 7.92
C SER A 462 13.46 -25.48 7.13
N ARG A 463 13.54 -25.11 5.84
CA ARG A 463 14.63 -25.52 4.93
C ARG A 463 15.17 -24.25 4.28
N LEU A 464 16.37 -23.88 4.65
CA LEU A 464 17.04 -22.72 4.11
C LEU A 464 18.25 -23.13 3.29
N ASN A 465 18.35 -22.61 2.07
CA ASN A 465 19.54 -22.68 1.26
C ASN A 465 20.13 -21.26 1.18
N VAL A 466 21.27 -21.05 1.81
CA VAL A 466 21.81 -19.71 2.04
C VAL A 466 23.18 -19.56 1.41
N ILE A 467 23.34 -18.49 0.63
CA ILE A 467 24.63 -17.92 0.26
C ILE A 467 24.76 -16.63 1.07
N LEU A 468 25.70 -16.59 2.00
CA LEU A 468 25.84 -15.48 2.93
C LEU A 468 27.29 -14.96 2.91
N SER A 469 27.46 -13.66 2.69
CA SER A 469 28.69 -12.93 2.98
C SER A 469 28.44 -12.02 4.18
N LEU A 470 29.17 -12.24 5.27
CA LEU A 470 29.02 -11.53 6.53
C LEU A 470 30.30 -10.78 6.87
N SER A 471 30.20 -9.49 7.15
CA SER A 471 31.33 -8.68 7.61
C SER A 471 30.99 -7.84 8.84
N ASN A 472 32.00 -7.58 9.69
CA ASN A 472 31.87 -6.70 10.88
C ASN A 472 30.68 -7.03 11.80
N SER A 473 30.45 -8.31 12.10
CA SER A 473 29.37 -8.76 12.98
C SER A 473 29.89 -9.13 14.38
N SER A 474 29.12 -8.77 15.40
CA SER A 474 29.37 -9.21 16.80
C SER A 474 28.55 -10.45 17.19
N LEU A 475 27.66 -10.92 16.32
CA LEU A 475 26.81 -12.10 16.55
C LEU A 475 27.41 -13.36 15.89
N PRO A 476 27.13 -14.57 16.43
CA PRO A 476 27.41 -15.80 15.71
C PRO A 476 26.69 -15.82 14.37
N ALA A 477 27.32 -16.38 13.35
CA ALA A 477 26.76 -16.42 12.00
C ALA A 477 25.49 -17.27 11.96
N MET A 478 25.46 -18.37 12.70
CA MET A 478 24.40 -19.36 12.67
C MET A 478 24.02 -19.84 14.06
N LEU A 479 22.73 -19.99 14.27
CA LEU A 479 22.16 -20.57 15.48
C LEU A 479 20.98 -21.46 15.13
N SER A 480 20.93 -22.68 15.63
CA SER A 480 19.81 -23.61 15.46
C SER A 480 19.37 -24.18 16.80
N TYR A 481 18.09 -24.05 17.12
CA TYR A 481 17.49 -24.48 18.40
C TYR A 481 16.52 -25.65 18.28
N SER A 482 16.20 -26.13 17.09
CA SER A 482 15.17 -27.16 16.93
C SER A 482 15.78 -28.53 16.70
N SER A 483 15.40 -29.52 17.49
CA SER A 483 15.87 -30.90 17.39
C SER A 483 15.52 -31.62 16.09
N TYR A 484 14.67 -31.06 15.27
CA TYR A 484 14.22 -31.67 14.01
C TYR A 484 14.57 -30.84 12.76
N SER A 485 15.12 -29.66 12.93
CA SER A 485 15.49 -28.81 11.81
C SER A 485 16.77 -29.28 11.13
N THR A 486 16.80 -29.21 9.80
CA THR A 486 18.01 -29.33 9.01
C THR A 486 18.20 -28.06 8.21
N LEU A 487 19.31 -27.38 8.44
CA LEU A 487 19.71 -26.20 7.72
C LEU A 487 20.86 -26.56 6.78
N SER A 488 20.76 -26.16 5.53
CA SER A 488 21.83 -26.31 4.55
C SER A 488 22.30 -24.94 4.05
N LEU A 489 23.57 -24.64 4.23
CA LEU A 489 24.25 -23.48 3.69
C LEU A 489 25.07 -23.89 2.45
N SER A 490 24.81 -23.25 1.32
CA SER A 490 25.61 -23.45 0.13
C SER A 490 26.99 -22.82 0.27
N SER A 491 27.08 -21.63 0.87
CA SER A 491 28.31 -20.92 1.15
C SER A 491 28.13 -19.97 2.32
N LEU A 492 29.13 -19.90 3.19
CA LEU A 492 29.28 -18.91 4.23
C LEU A 492 30.67 -18.27 4.12
N HIS A 493 30.71 -16.98 3.84
CA HIS A 493 31.91 -16.17 3.86
C HIS A 493 31.84 -15.18 5.00
N VAL A 494 32.88 -15.11 5.84
CA VAL A 494 32.96 -14.26 7.01
C VAL A 494 34.22 -13.44 6.98
N ASP A 495 34.08 -12.12 6.95
CA ASP A 495 35.17 -11.16 6.94
C ASP A 495 35.00 -10.13 8.05
N GLY A 496 35.91 -10.19 9.04
CA GLY A 496 35.90 -9.31 10.20
C GLY A 496 34.80 -9.66 11.23
N GLY A 497 34.76 -8.89 12.32
CA GLY A 497 33.88 -9.09 13.45
C GLY A 497 34.54 -9.81 14.64
N THR A 498 33.88 -9.76 15.81
CA THR A 498 34.35 -10.37 17.04
C THR A 498 33.22 -11.19 17.67
N GLN A 499 33.42 -12.49 17.83
CA GLN A 499 32.38 -13.41 18.28
C GLN A 499 32.97 -14.47 19.21
N ASP A 500 32.17 -15.00 20.14
CA ASP A 500 32.58 -16.14 20.99
C ASP A 500 32.69 -17.44 20.19
N ALA A 501 31.68 -17.72 19.38
CA ALA A 501 31.68 -18.79 18.40
C ALA A 501 31.11 -18.27 17.07
N LEU A 502 31.67 -18.76 15.95
CA LEU A 502 31.14 -18.42 14.64
C LEU A 502 29.82 -19.15 14.36
N ILE A 503 29.72 -20.38 14.79
CA ILE A 503 28.60 -21.28 14.56
C ILE A 503 28.17 -21.89 15.91
N GLU A 504 26.88 -21.78 16.21
CA GLU A 504 26.28 -22.47 17.34
C GLU A 504 25.15 -23.38 16.88
N VAL A 505 25.22 -24.67 17.22
CA VAL A 505 24.15 -25.64 16.93
C VAL A 505 23.75 -26.29 18.26
N LYS A 506 22.62 -25.87 18.82
CA LYS A 506 22.15 -26.36 20.12
C LYS A 506 21.17 -27.52 20.00
N SER A 507 20.46 -27.62 18.89
CA SER A 507 19.66 -28.80 18.54
C SER A 507 19.37 -28.78 17.03
N GLY A 508 19.36 -29.95 16.38
CA GLY A 508 19.12 -30.07 14.94
C GLY A 508 20.36 -30.40 14.13
N ASN A 509 20.27 -30.24 12.82
CA ASN A 509 21.34 -30.57 11.89
C ASN A 509 21.74 -29.33 11.09
N LEU A 510 23.04 -29.03 11.03
CA LEU A 510 23.59 -27.96 10.20
C LEU A 510 24.57 -28.54 9.19
N ILE A 511 24.34 -28.22 7.93
CA ILE A 511 25.23 -28.60 6.81
C ILE A 511 25.76 -27.31 6.18
N ILE A 512 27.07 -27.13 6.18
CA ILE A 512 27.74 -26.00 5.52
C ILE A 512 28.65 -26.57 4.42
N ASN A 513 28.24 -26.37 3.18
CA ASN A 513 29.00 -26.95 2.05
C ASN A 513 30.32 -26.22 1.78
N SER A 514 30.37 -24.90 2.03
CA SER A 514 31.60 -24.11 1.91
C SER A 514 31.63 -23.04 3.02
N LEU A 515 32.71 -22.98 3.76
CA LEU A 515 33.01 -21.94 4.75
C LEU A 515 34.35 -21.30 4.39
N ASP A 516 34.32 -19.97 4.22
CA ASP A 516 35.51 -19.14 4.10
C ASP A 516 35.52 -18.11 5.24
N ASP A 517 36.55 -18.17 6.07
CA ASP A 517 36.72 -17.32 7.23
C ASP A 517 38.05 -16.57 7.13
N SER A 518 38.05 -15.47 6.44
CA SER A 518 39.24 -14.69 6.10
C SER A 518 39.37 -13.39 6.88
N GLY A 519 39.25 -13.31 8.14
CA GLY A 519 39.49 -12.04 8.85
C GLY A 519 38.71 -11.82 10.15
N SER A 520 37.84 -12.74 10.53
CA SER A 520 37.07 -12.64 11.75
C SER A 520 37.89 -13.08 12.98
N THR A 521 37.54 -12.51 14.13
CA THR A 521 38.11 -12.84 15.43
C THR A 521 37.06 -13.50 16.32
N TYR A 522 37.22 -14.79 16.58
CA TYR A 522 36.31 -15.52 17.49
C TYR A 522 37.07 -16.59 18.28
N GLY A 523 36.54 -16.94 19.45
CA GLY A 523 37.18 -17.92 20.34
C GLY A 523 37.07 -19.36 19.83
N LYS A 524 35.95 -19.70 19.15
CA LYS A 524 35.61 -21.04 18.69
C LYS A 524 35.08 -21.01 17.28
N LEU A 525 35.41 -22.00 16.45
CA LEU A 525 34.77 -22.15 15.13
C LEU A 525 33.33 -22.57 15.29
N ALA A 526 33.05 -23.57 16.09
CA ALA A 526 31.70 -24.07 16.31
C ALA A 526 31.48 -24.54 17.77
N TYR A 527 30.28 -24.34 18.27
CA TYR A 527 29.75 -24.99 19.45
C TYR A 527 28.57 -25.88 19.05
N VAL A 528 28.65 -27.17 19.40
CA VAL A 528 27.64 -28.16 19.00
C VAL A 528 27.17 -28.91 20.23
N GLU A 529 25.87 -28.87 20.52
CA GLU A 529 25.21 -29.51 21.65
C GLU A 529 23.95 -30.25 21.16
N ASP A 530 23.85 -31.54 21.47
CA ASP A 530 22.72 -32.40 21.03
C ASP A 530 22.37 -32.32 19.54
N SER A 531 23.40 -32.17 18.66
CA SER A 531 23.23 -31.77 17.28
C SER A 531 24.30 -32.36 16.38
N VAL A 532 24.08 -32.25 15.06
CA VAL A 532 25.04 -32.65 14.04
C VAL A 532 25.47 -31.44 13.21
N LEU A 533 26.80 -31.25 13.07
CA LEU A 533 27.40 -30.26 12.19
C LEU A 533 28.22 -30.96 11.10
N ILE A 534 27.89 -30.72 9.84
CA ILE A 534 28.59 -31.27 8.67
C ILE A 534 29.20 -30.13 7.89
N MET A 535 30.52 -30.12 7.75
CA MET A 535 31.28 -29.12 6.96
C MET A 535 32.30 -29.84 6.04
N PRO A 536 31.93 -30.20 4.82
CA PRO A 536 32.80 -30.95 3.91
C PRO A 536 33.97 -30.13 3.37
N ALA A 537 33.86 -28.80 3.29
CA ALA A 537 34.90 -27.91 2.82
C ALA A 537 35.07 -26.69 3.73
N ILE A 538 36.24 -26.51 4.32
CA ILE A 538 36.52 -25.39 5.24
C ILE A 538 37.83 -24.72 4.80
N ILE A 539 37.77 -23.40 4.62
CA ILE A 539 38.96 -22.54 4.45
C ILE A 539 39.03 -21.66 5.70
N ILE A 540 40.08 -21.85 6.50
CA ILE A 540 40.25 -21.16 7.78
C ILE A 540 41.54 -20.37 7.77
N SER A 541 41.52 -19.10 8.12
CA SER A 541 42.69 -18.22 8.17
C SER A 541 43.62 -18.46 9.36
N THR A 542 43.12 -19.12 10.44
CA THR A 542 43.87 -19.37 11.67
C THR A 542 43.50 -20.71 12.32
N ASN A 543 44.38 -21.26 13.20
CA ASN A 543 44.05 -22.45 13.98
C ASN A 543 42.89 -22.19 14.93
N ARG A 544 41.76 -22.83 14.72
CA ARG A 544 40.55 -22.69 15.50
C ARG A 544 40.14 -24.01 16.15
N ASN A 545 39.56 -23.93 17.34
CA ASN A 545 39.06 -25.10 18.04
C ASN A 545 37.58 -25.32 17.76
N ILE A 546 37.22 -26.55 17.42
CA ILE A 546 35.82 -27.01 17.45
C ILE A 546 35.57 -27.54 18.85
N ILE A 547 34.54 -27.00 19.53
CA ILE A 547 34.16 -27.47 20.85
C ILE A 547 32.83 -28.22 20.73
N LYS A 548 32.84 -29.48 21.23
CA LYS A 548 31.62 -30.26 21.42
C LYS A 548 31.02 -29.96 22.79
N GLY A 549 29.73 -29.64 22.84
CA GLY A 549 28.90 -29.72 24.03
C GLY A 549 28.52 -31.17 24.36
N ALA A 550 27.65 -31.37 25.35
CA ALA A 550 27.12 -32.69 25.68
C ALA A 550 26.36 -33.29 24.51
N ASN A 551 26.62 -34.56 24.16
CA ASN A 551 26.00 -35.32 23.05
C ASN A 551 26.10 -34.67 21.66
N GLY A 552 26.99 -33.71 21.45
CA GLY A 552 27.21 -33.09 20.12
C GLY A 552 28.08 -34.00 19.23
N VAL A 553 27.74 -34.10 17.92
CA VAL A 553 28.49 -34.85 16.87
C VAL A 553 28.98 -33.94 15.76
#